data_e9c684b5ba55584abee4e1cb387b8961
#
_entry.id   e9c684b5ba55584abee4e1cb387b8961
#
_cell.length_a   1.000
_cell.length_b   1.000
_cell.length_c   1.000
_cell.angle_alpha   90.00
_cell.angle_beta   90.00
_cell.angle_gamma   90.00
#
_symmetry.space_group_name_H-M   'P 1'
#
loop_
_entity.id
_entity.type
_entity.pdbx_description
1 polymer ?
#
loop_
_entity_poly.entity_id
_entity_poly.type
_entity_poly.pdbx_seq_one_letter_code
_entity_poly.pdbx_strand_id
1 'polypeptide(L)'
;YLHHDASGSAYNDIGAMAFAIAEAAQISGIGPTFLPVFYANSQFGGAPPTDAQRRFVNSPDQFAILLERIDHIATSLPDAQVGIAPHSLRAVTPESLAEVLTLKLNGPLHIHIAEQTKEVDDCIQWSGQRPVEWLLNHQNINQYWCLIHATHITQTERQNIAQSGAVVGLCPITEGNLGDGIFPGVDYLQDGGRFAVGSDSNVLINAAEELRALED
;
A
#
# COMPACT_ATOMS: atom_id res chain seq x y z
N TYR A 1 4.94 -3.60 8.73
CA TYR A 1 5.65 -3.94 9.97
C TYR A 1 6.92 -3.11 10.12
N LEU A 2 7.46 -3.09 11.35
CA LEU A 2 8.60 -2.25 11.69
C LEU A 2 9.93 -2.99 11.40
N HIS A 3 10.96 -2.24 11.06
CA HIS A 3 12.31 -2.74 10.83
C HIS A 3 13.39 -1.97 11.62
N HIS A 4 12.96 -1.00 12.44
CA HIS A 4 13.80 -0.24 13.36
C HIS A 4 13.19 -0.25 14.76
N ASP A 5 14.04 -0.12 15.78
CA ASP A 5 13.63 -0.01 17.17
C ASP A 5 13.04 1.37 17.52
N ALA A 6 12.70 1.58 18.77
CA ALA A 6 12.12 2.85 19.24
C ALA A 6 13.09 4.04 19.14
N SER A 7 14.39 3.80 19.04
CA SER A 7 15.41 4.85 18.84
C SER A 7 15.60 5.21 17.36
N GLY A 8 15.09 4.40 16.45
CA GLY A 8 15.32 4.51 15.01
C GLY A 8 16.54 3.74 14.52
N SER A 9 17.12 2.89 15.36
CA SER A 9 18.21 2.00 14.95
C SER A 9 17.64 0.73 14.29
N ALA A 10 18.24 0.30 13.18
CA ALA A 10 17.83 -0.92 12.51
C ALA A 10 17.96 -2.13 13.43
N TYR A 11 17.02 -3.08 13.35
CA TYR A 11 17.16 -4.37 14.02
C TYR A 11 18.39 -5.12 13.49
N ASN A 12 18.98 -5.99 14.32
CA ASN A 12 20.10 -6.84 13.91
C ASN A 12 19.75 -7.71 12.69
N ASP A 13 18.51 -8.20 12.62
CA ASP A 13 17.89 -8.75 11.42
C ASP A 13 16.76 -7.82 11.00
N ILE A 14 16.95 -7.09 9.90
CA ILE A 14 15.95 -6.16 9.37
C ILE A 14 14.64 -6.88 9.00
N GLY A 15 14.69 -8.18 8.70
CA GLY A 15 13.56 -9.03 8.39
C GLY A 15 12.90 -9.72 9.60
N ALA A 16 13.30 -9.41 10.85
CA ALA A 16 12.82 -10.12 12.04
C ALA A 16 11.30 -10.21 12.16
N MET A 17 10.59 -9.12 11.85
CA MET A 17 9.11 -9.14 11.89
C MET A 17 8.50 -9.94 10.72
N ALA A 18 9.10 -9.88 9.54
CA ALA A 18 8.68 -10.71 8.42
C ALA A 18 8.87 -12.19 8.71
N PHE A 19 9.97 -12.54 9.39
CA PHE A 19 10.22 -13.92 9.84
C PHE A 19 9.14 -14.39 10.82
N ALA A 20 8.76 -13.57 11.81
CA ALA A 20 7.70 -13.92 12.75
C ALA A 20 6.34 -14.11 12.04
N ILE A 21 6.05 -13.29 11.02
CA ILE A 21 4.85 -13.45 10.18
C ILE A 21 4.91 -14.74 9.37
N ALA A 22 6.08 -15.10 8.83
CA ALA A 22 6.27 -16.36 8.12
C ALA A 22 6.03 -17.58 9.03
N GLU A 23 6.53 -17.55 10.26
CA GLU A 23 6.26 -18.61 11.25
C GLU A 23 4.75 -18.70 11.56
N ALA A 24 4.08 -17.58 11.77
CA ALA A 24 2.63 -17.56 12.00
C ALA A 24 1.84 -18.10 10.80
N ALA A 25 2.25 -17.75 9.58
CA ALA A 25 1.65 -18.27 8.35
C ALA A 25 1.83 -19.79 8.23
N GLN A 26 3.02 -20.30 8.54
CA GLN A 26 3.31 -21.73 8.54
C GLN A 26 2.43 -22.48 9.57
N ILE A 27 2.27 -21.93 10.77
CA ILE A 27 1.45 -22.54 11.84
C ILE A 27 -0.04 -22.54 11.44
N SER A 28 -0.52 -21.46 10.84
CA SER A 28 -1.94 -21.32 10.46
C SER A 28 -2.30 -22.00 9.14
N GLY A 29 -1.31 -22.33 8.31
CA GLY A 29 -1.51 -22.90 6.99
C GLY A 29 -1.97 -21.88 5.94
N ILE A 30 -1.73 -20.57 6.15
CA ILE A 30 -2.09 -19.51 5.22
C ILE A 30 -0.89 -19.20 4.32
N GLY A 31 -1.11 -19.11 2.99
CA GLY A 31 -0.12 -18.61 2.03
C GLY A 31 -0.04 -17.07 2.11
N PRO A 32 1.05 -16.49 2.63
CA PRO A 32 1.17 -15.04 2.77
C PRO A 32 1.66 -14.37 1.49
N THR A 33 1.23 -13.14 1.27
CA THR A 33 1.92 -12.21 0.37
C THR A 33 2.64 -11.17 1.22
N PHE A 34 3.97 -11.19 1.19
CA PHE A 34 4.79 -10.20 1.90
C PHE A 34 4.87 -8.91 1.07
N LEU A 35 4.51 -7.82 1.70
CA LEU A 35 4.50 -6.48 1.10
C LEU A 35 5.32 -5.53 1.97
N PRO A 36 6.66 -5.59 1.92
CA PRO A 36 7.48 -4.60 2.62
C PRO A 36 7.11 -3.20 2.17
N VAL A 37 7.05 -2.29 3.14
CA VAL A 37 6.63 -0.91 2.87
C VAL A 37 7.84 -0.03 2.68
N PHE A 38 7.89 0.67 1.55
CA PHE A 38 8.83 1.76 1.33
C PHE A 38 8.23 3.09 1.82
N TYR A 39 8.94 3.73 2.74
CA TYR A 39 8.54 5.00 3.35
C TYR A 39 9.77 5.87 3.57
N ALA A 40 9.89 6.98 2.87
CA ALA A 40 11.08 7.84 2.94
C ALA A 40 10.77 9.28 3.38
N ASN A 41 9.55 9.75 3.19
CA ASN A 41 9.16 11.15 3.37
C ASN A 41 7.88 11.26 4.20
N SER A 42 7.69 12.41 4.88
CA SER A 42 6.50 12.67 5.70
C SER A 42 5.34 13.27 4.93
N GLN A 43 5.62 13.96 3.82
CA GLN A 43 4.63 14.66 2.99
C GLN A 43 5.10 14.78 1.54
N PHE A 44 4.17 15.17 0.65
CA PHE A 44 4.44 15.46 -0.75
C PHE A 44 5.65 16.39 -0.94
N GLY A 45 6.36 16.21 -2.06
CA GLY A 45 7.53 17.03 -2.39
C GLY A 45 8.80 16.68 -1.61
N GLY A 46 8.84 15.52 -0.95
CA GLY A 46 10.05 15.03 -0.30
C GLY A 46 10.32 15.65 1.07
N ALA A 47 9.28 16.07 1.80
CA ALA A 47 9.45 16.59 3.16
C ALA A 47 10.13 15.53 4.06
N PRO A 48 11.12 15.92 4.90
CA PRO A 48 11.85 14.99 5.73
C PRO A 48 10.92 14.25 6.72
N PRO A 49 11.23 12.98 7.05
CA PRO A 49 10.44 12.24 8.03
C PRO A 49 10.45 12.89 9.41
N THR A 50 9.40 12.68 10.14
CA THR A 50 9.29 13.11 11.55
C THR A 50 9.86 12.04 12.49
N ASP A 51 10.14 12.43 13.75
CA ASP A 51 10.60 11.49 14.77
C ASP A 51 9.62 10.32 15.00
N ALA A 52 8.32 10.54 14.83
CA ALA A 52 7.31 9.50 14.98
C ALA A 52 7.44 8.39 13.90
N GLN A 53 8.03 8.72 12.76
CA GLN A 53 8.18 7.83 11.61
C GLN A 53 9.49 7.03 11.62
N ARG A 54 10.43 7.33 12.52
CA ARG A 54 11.80 6.76 12.55
C ARG A 54 11.86 5.23 12.58
N ARG A 55 10.78 4.56 13.00
CA ARG A 55 10.75 3.09 13.11
C ARG A 55 10.50 2.37 11.79
N PHE A 56 10.05 3.09 10.76
CA PHE A 56 9.70 2.50 9.46
C PHE A 56 10.23 3.28 8.25
N VAL A 57 11.03 4.31 8.47
CA VAL A 57 11.71 5.04 7.39
C VAL A 57 12.87 4.22 6.85
N ASN A 58 12.99 4.17 5.53
CA ASN A 58 14.10 3.55 4.82
C ASN A 58 14.49 4.35 3.57
N SER A 59 15.75 4.24 3.16
CA SER A 59 16.21 4.66 1.84
C SER A 59 15.95 3.57 0.80
N PRO A 60 16.02 3.86 -0.51
CA PRO A 60 15.94 2.82 -1.53
C PRO A 60 16.94 1.67 -1.33
N ASP A 61 18.19 1.97 -0.95
CA ASP A 61 19.21 0.96 -0.67
C ASP A 61 18.84 0.08 0.53
N GLN A 62 18.37 0.69 1.63
CA GLN A 62 17.91 -0.05 2.81
C GLN A 62 16.67 -0.90 2.47
N PHE A 63 15.78 -0.38 1.64
CA PHE A 63 14.61 -1.10 1.18
C PHE A 63 14.99 -2.30 0.31
N ALA A 64 15.99 -2.17 -0.57
CA ALA A 64 16.51 -3.28 -1.37
C ALA A 64 17.05 -4.42 -0.48
N ILE A 65 17.82 -4.08 0.58
CA ILE A 65 18.31 -5.06 1.57
C ILE A 65 17.14 -5.76 2.30
N LEU A 66 16.14 -4.98 2.71
CA LEU A 66 14.94 -5.53 3.35
C LEU A 66 14.18 -6.49 2.41
N LEU A 67 14.02 -6.10 1.14
CA LEU A 67 13.33 -6.91 0.13
C LEU A 67 14.07 -8.23 -0.12
N GLU A 68 15.39 -8.20 -0.28
CA GLU A 68 16.22 -9.40 -0.44
C GLU A 68 16.09 -10.35 0.77
N ARG A 69 16.08 -9.78 1.99
CA ARG A 69 15.89 -10.57 3.21
C ARG A 69 14.51 -11.22 3.26
N ILE A 70 13.47 -10.53 2.82
CA ILE A 70 12.09 -11.05 2.78
C ILE A 70 11.94 -12.10 1.67
N ASP A 71 12.52 -11.89 0.50
CA ASP A 71 12.54 -12.91 -0.57
C ASP A 71 13.17 -14.22 -0.04
N HIS A 72 14.26 -14.13 0.74
CA HIS A 72 14.86 -15.30 1.36
C HIS A 72 13.94 -15.96 2.40
N ILE A 73 13.27 -15.19 3.26
CA ILE A 73 12.32 -15.72 4.25
C ILE A 73 11.16 -16.44 3.54
N ALA A 74 10.63 -15.86 2.47
CA ALA A 74 9.50 -16.40 1.71
C ALA A 74 9.81 -17.78 1.10
N THR A 75 11.08 -18.10 0.81
CA THR A 75 11.47 -19.42 0.26
C THR A 75 11.14 -20.58 1.20
N SER A 76 10.95 -20.32 2.49
CA SER A 76 10.55 -21.35 3.48
C SER A 76 9.08 -21.77 3.40
N LEU A 77 8.26 -21.03 2.65
CA LEU A 77 6.82 -21.24 2.52
C LEU A 77 6.44 -21.51 1.07
N PRO A 78 5.81 -22.66 0.75
CA PRO A 78 5.54 -23.06 -0.64
C PRO A 78 4.59 -22.12 -1.38
N ASP A 79 3.66 -21.49 -0.65
CA ASP A 79 2.61 -20.63 -1.21
C ASP A 79 2.86 -19.13 -0.94
N ALA A 80 4.06 -18.76 -0.49
CA ALA A 80 4.39 -17.37 -0.24
C ALA A 80 4.66 -16.60 -1.53
N GLN A 81 4.24 -15.35 -1.56
CA GLN A 81 4.58 -14.38 -2.58
C GLN A 81 5.24 -13.16 -1.95
N VAL A 82 6.03 -12.44 -2.73
CA VAL A 82 6.66 -11.18 -2.32
C VAL A 82 6.35 -10.12 -3.36
N GLY A 83 5.82 -9.01 -2.89
CA GLY A 83 5.63 -7.79 -3.67
C GLY A 83 6.31 -6.62 -2.99
N ILE A 84 5.92 -5.41 -3.34
CA ILE A 84 6.37 -4.18 -2.67
C ILE A 84 5.18 -3.25 -2.42
N ALA A 85 5.31 -2.41 -1.39
CA ALA A 85 4.32 -1.40 -1.08
C ALA A 85 4.99 -0.03 -0.85
N PRO A 86 5.17 0.81 -1.89
CA PRO A 86 5.33 2.24 -1.64
C PRO A 86 4.13 2.72 -0.83
N HIS A 87 4.38 3.27 0.38
CA HIS A 87 3.28 3.54 1.31
C HIS A 87 2.18 4.39 0.67
N SER A 88 2.55 5.55 0.13
CA SER A 88 1.68 6.52 -0.54
C SER A 88 2.53 7.54 -1.29
N LEU A 89 1.92 8.36 -2.13
CA LEU A 89 2.63 9.47 -2.80
C LEU A 89 3.18 10.52 -1.82
N ARG A 90 2.65 10.58 -0.61
CA ARG A 90 3.19 11.43 0.48
C ARG A 90 4.54 10.93 1.00
N ALA A 91 4.75 9.63 0.94
CA ALA A 91 5.89 8.96 1.57
C ALA A 91 7.08 8.75 0.62
N VAL A 92 6.96 9.14 -0.64
CA VAL A 92 7.96 8.95 -1.69
C VAL A 92 8.17 10.22 -2.50
N THR A 93 9.34 10.35 -3.13
CA THR A 93 9.52 11.28 -4.25
C THR A 93 9.30 10.56 -5.57
N PRO A 94 9.06 11.27 -6.70
CA PRO A 94 8.98 10.64 -8.02
C PRO A 94 10.20 9.78 -8.35
N GLU A 95 11.39 10.24 -7.99
CA GLU A 95 12.66 9.57 -8.23
C GLU A 95 12.78 8.29 -7.39
N SER A 96 12.51 8.37 -6.08
CA SER A 96 12.58 7.20 -5.20
C SER A 96 11.49 6.18 -5.51
N LEU A 97 10.29 6.62 -5.93
CA LEU A 97 9.24 5.72 -6.41
C LEU A 97 9.71 4.98 -7.66
N ALA A 98 10.23 5.70 -8.66
CA ALA A 98 10.74 5.07 -9.88
C ALA A 98 11.85 4.06 -9.58
N GLU A 99 12.76 4.37 -8.66
CA GLU A 99 13.85 3.49 -8.24
C GLU A 99 13.32 2.20 -7.58
N VAL A 100 12.46 2.30 -6.57
CA VAL A 100 11.96 1.10 -5.86
C VAL A 100 11.07 0.23 -6.72
N LEU A 101 10.36 0.79 -7.70
CA LEU A 101 9.57 0.01 -8.65
C LEU A 101 10.43 -0.90 -9.54
N THR A 102 11.71 -0.59 -9.72
CA THR A 102 12.63 -1.46 -10.47
C THR A 102 13.06 -2.71 -9.71
N LEU A 103 12.93 -2.71 -8.38
CA LEU A 103 13.38 -3.81 -7.52
C LEU A 103 12.49 -5.06 -7.63
N LYS A 104 11.23 -4.90 -8.03
CA LYS A 104 10.27 -6.01 -8.14
C LYS A 104 9.34 -5.83 -9.33
N LEU A 105 9.78 -6.24 -10.52
CA LEU A 105 9.04 -6.04 -11.77
C LEU A 105 7.82 -6.96 -11.93
N ASN A 106 7.81 -8.11 -11.26
CA ASN A 106 6.78 -9.15 -11.41
C ASN A 106 6.25 -9.61 -10.04
N GLY A 107 5.55 -8.75 -9.35
CA GLY A 107 4.94 -9.05 -8.05
C GLY A 107 3.82 -8.07 -7.73
N PRO A 108 3.02 -8.35 -6.69
CA PRO A 108 2.00 -7.41 -6.25
C PRO A 108 2.61 -6.07 -5.82
N LEU A 109 1.95 -4.99 -6.22
CA LEU A 109 2.32 -3.60 -5.96
C LEU A 109 1.17 -2.91 -5.25
N HIS A 110 1.35 -2.54 -3.97
CA HIS A 110 0.30 -1.87 -3.20
C HIS A 110 0.68 -0.43 -2.91
N ILE A 111 -0.28 0.48 -2.94
CA ILE A 111 -0.11 1.88 -2.56
C ILE A 111 -1.42 2.43 -1.99
N HIS A 112 -1.37 3.12 -0.84
CA HIS A 112 -2.50 3.90 -0.35
C HIS A 112 -2.65 5.14 -1.20
N ILE A 113 -3.88 5.46 -1.62
CA ILE A 113 -4.10 6.57 -2.53
C ILE A 113 -5.50 7.16 -2.39
N ALA A 114 -5.59 8.47 -2.37
CA ALA A 114 -6.84 9.23 -2.33
C ALA A 114 -7.78 8.78 -1.20
N GLU A 115 -7.21 8.40 -0.06
CA GLU A 115 -7.94 7.93 1.12
C GLU A 115 -8.77 9.05 1.73
N GLN A 116 -8.16 10.24 1.91
CA GLN A 116 -8.77 11.38 2.56
C GLN A 116 -8.78 12.61 1.66
N THR A 117 -9.77 13.49 1.84
CA THR A 117 -9.87 14.74 1.08
C THR A 117 -8.62 15.61 1.24
N LYS A 118 -8.03 15.65 2.45
CA LYS A 118 -6.79 16.38 2.70
C LYS A 118 -5.63 15.88 1.84
N GLU A 119 -5.50 14.58 1.64
CA GLU A 119 -4.48 14.02 0.75
C GLU A 119 -4.68 14.50 -0.69
N VAL A 120 -5.93 14.54 -1.15
CA VAL A 120 -6.26 15.03 -2.50
C VAL A 120 -5.86 16.50 -2.64
N ASP A 121 -6.24 17.34 -1.69
CA ASP A 121 -5.94 18.77 -1.70
C ASP A 121 -4.43 19.04 -1.66
N ASP A 122 -3.71 18.35 -0.78
CA ASP A 122 -2.25 18.48 -0.64
C ASP A 122 -1.53 18.02 -1.95
N CYS A 123 -2.02 16.96 -2.61
CA CYS A 123 -1.47 16.49 -3.87
C CYS A 123 -1.68 17.51 -5.01
N ILE A 124 -2.88 18.08 -5.10
CA ILE A 124 -3.18 19.14 -6.07
C ILE A 124 -2.29 20.36 -5.82
N GLN A 125 -2.12 20.75 -4.57
CA GLN A 125 -1.23 21.86 -4.22
C GLN A 125 0.23 21.61 -4.63
N TRP A 126 0.70 20.38 -4.46
CA TRP A 126 2.07 20.00 -4.79
C TRP A 126 2.31 19.85 -6.30
N SER A 127 1.42 19.12 -7.00
CA SER A 127 1.67 18.65 -8.36
C SER A 127 0.75 19.28 -9.42
N GLY A 128 -0.33 19.96 -9.00
CA GLY A 128 -1.39 20.41 -9.89
C GLY A 128 -2.34 19.28 -10.31
N GLN A 129 -2.18 18.07 -9.81
CA GLN A 129 -2.96 16.88 -10.16
C GLN A 129 -3.52 16.19 -8.91
N ARG A 130 -4.62 15.45 -9.09
CA ARG A 130 -5.15 14.57 -8.05
C ARG A 130 -4.25 13.34 -7.88
N PRO A 131 -4.26 12.65 -6.73
CA PRO A 131 -3.34 11.53 -6.49
C PRO A 131 -3.42 10.41 -7.55
N VAL A 132 -4.64 9.96 -7.87
CA VAL A 132 -4.84 8.90 -8.86
C VAL A 132 -4.49 9.37 -10.26
N GLU A 133 -4.87 10.59 -10.63
CA GLU A 133 -4.49 11.21 -11.90
C GLU A 133 -2.96 11.27 -12.03
N TRP A 134 -2.27 11.74 -10.99
CA TRP A 134 -0.81 11.79 -10.98
C TRP A 134 -0.20 10.40 -11.18
N LEU A 135 -0.67 9.41 -10.43
CA LEU A 135 -0.15 8.05 -10.50
C LEU A 135 -0.33 7.45 -11.90
N LEU A 136 -1.52 7.58 -12.49
CA LEU A 136 -1.84 7.10 -13.84
C LEU A 136 -1.00 7.79 -14.94
N ASN A 137 -0.65 9.05 -14.74
CA ASN A 137 0.15 9.82 -15.70
C ASN A 137 1.64 9.51 -15.63
N HIS A 138 2.15 9.03 -14.49
CA HIS A 138 3.58 8.86 -14.25
C HIS A 138 4.01 7.41 -14.13
N GLN A 139 3.06 6.46 -13.92
CA GLN A 139 3.36 5.05 -13.75
C GLN A 139 2.52 4.19 -14.69
N ASN A 140 3.07 3.04 -15.08
CA ASN A 140 2.35 2.05 -15.88
C ASN A 140 1.47 1.19 -14.96
N ILE A 141 0.29 1.68 -14.62
CA ILE A 141 -0.67 0.97 -13.77
C ILE A 141 -1.28 -0.20 -14.56
N ASN A 142 -1.27 -1.39 -13.95
CA ASN A 142 -1.72 -2.62 -14.58
C ASN A 142 -2.23 -3.62 -13.51
N GLN A 143 -2.49 -4.86 -13.91
CA GLN A 143 -3.04 -5.92 -13.05
C GLN A 143 -2.20 -6.31 -11.82
N TYR A 144 -0.97 -5.87 -11.69
CA TYR A 144 -0.13 -6.10 -10.52
C TYR A 144 -0.34 -5.05 -9.42
N TRP A 145 -1.02 -3.95 -9.73
CA TRP A 145 -1.28 -2.88 -8.79
C TRP A 145 -2.54 -3.11 -7.97
N CYS A 146 -2.44 -2.82 -6.67
CA CYS A 146 -3.55 -2.66 -5.76
C CYS A 146 -3.55 -1.24 -5.20
N LEU A 147 -4.57 -0.48 -5.54
CA LEU A 147 -4.78 0.89 -5.08
C LEU A 147 -5.64 0.84 -3.82
N ILE A 148 -5.04 1.09 -2.66
CA ILE A 148 -5.71 0.96 -1.37
C ILE A 148 -6.56 2.20 -1.10
N HIS A 149 -7.79 1.99 -0.66
CA HIS A 149 -8.88 2.93 -0.45
C HIS A 149 -9.43 3.51 -1.76
N ALA A 150 -8.69 4.39 -2.43
CA ALA A 150 -9.15 5.12 -3.62
C ALA A 150 -10.52 5.80 -3.41
N THR A 151 -10.82 6.22 -2.16
CA THR A 151 -12.14 6.70 -1.73
C THR A 151 -12.58 7.93 -2.49
N HIS A 152 -11.65 8.88 -2.66
CA HIS A 152 -11.92 10.18 -3.27
C HIS A 152 -11.45 10.25 -4.72
N ILE A 153 -12.12 9.51 -5.62
CA ILE A 153 -11.80 9.47 -7.04
C ILE A 153 -12.92 10.10 -7.88
N THR A 154 -12.54 10.69 -9.01
CA THR A 154 -13.47 11.18 -10.04
C THR A 154 -13.96 10.03 -10.91
N GLN A 155 -15.02 10.27 -11.70
CA GLN A 155 -15.50 9.30 -12.68
C GLN A 155 -14.39 8.89 -13.66
N THR A 156 -13.60 9.84 -14.14
CA THR A 156 -12.50 9.57 -15.09
C THR A 156 -11.42 8.71 -14.44
N GLU A 157 -11.01 9.02 -13.22
CA GLU A 157 -10.03 8.21 -12.48
C GLU A 157 -10.56 6.80 -12.27
N ARG A 158 -11.83 6.64 -11.86
CA ARG A 158 -12.49 5.36 -11.65
C ARG A 158 -12.47 4.49 -12.92
N GLN A 159 -12.84 5.05 -14.06
CA GLN A 159 -12.83 4.35 -15.34
C GLN A 159 -11.41 3.96 -15.77
N ASN A 160 -10.45 4.84 -15.59
CA ASN A 160 -9.05 4.55 -15.94
C ASN A 160 -8.45 3.44 -15.04
N ILE A 161 -8.77 3.42 -13.74
CA ILE A 161 -8.38 2.32 -12.85
C ILE A 161 -8.99 0.99 -13.34
N ALA A 162 -10.30 0.98 -13.63
CA ALA A 162 -10.97 -0.23 -14.12
C ALA A 162 -10.33 -0.76 -15.43
N GLN A 163 -10.04 0.14 -16.37
CA GLN A 163 -9.42 -0.20 -17.66
C GLN A 163 -7.96 -0.68 -17.53
N SER A 164 -7.21 -0.21 -16.53
CA SER A 164 -5.83 -0.62 -16.28
C SER A 164 -5.71 -2.09 -15.84
N GLY A 165 -6.80 -2.65 -15.33
CA GLY A 165 -6.83 -3.98 -14.73
C GLY A 165 -6.31 -4.01 -13.28
N ALA A 166 -5.97 -2.87 -12.69
CA ALA A 166 -5.61 -2.78 -11.27
C ALA A 166 -6.79 -3.17 -10.37
N VAL A 167 -6.47 -3.58 -9.16
CA VAL A 167 -7.45 -3.88 -8.11
C VAL A 167 -7.55 -2.68 -7.17
N VAL A 168 -8.73 -2.36 -6.68
CA VAL A 168 -8.92 -1.44 -5.56
C VAL A 168 -9.02 -2.25 -4.28
N GLY A 169 -8.21 -1.91 -3.27
CA GLY A 169 -8.26 -2.55 -1.95
C GLY A 169 -9.10 -1.70 -1.00
N LEU A 170 -10.30 -2.17 -0.65
CA LEU A 170 -11.20 -1.47 0.25
C LEU A 170 -11.02 -1.96 1.68
N CYS A 171 -11.11 -1.05 2.64
CA CYS A 171 -11.04 -1.34 4.06
C CYS A 171 -12.24 -0.71 4.78
N PRO A 172 -13.48 -1.22 4.52
CA PRO A 172 -14.73 -0.55 4.88
C PRO A 172 -14.84 -0.20 6.37
N ILE A 173 -14.39 -1.09 7.27
CA ILE A 173 -14.41 -0.84 8.71
C ILE A 173 -13.44 0.30 9.09
N THR A 174 -12.24 0.32 8.53
CA THR A 174 -11.27 1.39 8.77
C THR A 174 -11.77 2.71 8.20
N GLU A 175 -12.22 2.72 6.96
CA GLU A 175 -12.76 3.89 6.27
C GLU A 175 -13.94 4.49 7.02
N GLY A 176 -14.85 3.64 7.51
CA GLY A 176 -15.97 4.05 8.35
C GLY A 176 -15.52 4.57 9.73
N ASN A 177 -14.53 3.92 10.36
CA ASN A 177 -14.00 4.33 11.67
C ASN A 177 -13.27 5.68 11.61
N LEU A 178 -12.56 5.96 10.53
CA LEU A 178 -11.85 7.23 10.31
C LEU A 178 -12.77 8.31 9.72
N GLY A 179 -13.90 7.94 9.15
CA GLY A 179 -14.81 8.86 8.48
C GLY A 179 -14.25 9.35 7.13
N ASP A 180 -13.50 8.50 6.43
CA ASP A 180 -12.83 8.84 5.17
C ASP A 180 -13.81 9.07 4.04
N GLY A 181 -14.96 8.41 4.06
CA GLY A 181 -15.99 8.50 3.02
C GLY A 181 -16.38 7.15 2.46
N ILE A 182 -17.10 7.15 1.34
CA ILE A 182 -17.61 5.96 0.69
C ILE A 182 -17.03 5.85 -0.72
N PHE A 183 -16.38 4.72 -1.01
CA PHE A 183 -15.89 4.41 -2.34
C PHE A 183 -17.08 4.20 -3.31
N PRO A 184 -17.04 4.71 -4.55
CA PRO A 184 -18.11 4.55 -5.54
C PRO A 184 -18.16 3.14 -6.14
N GLY A 185 -18.38 2.12 -5.27
CA GLY A 185 -18.22 0.70 -5.59
C GLY A 185 -19.16 0.21 -6.68
N VAL A 186 -20.44 0.61 -6.64
CA VAL A 186 -21.45 0.19 -7.63
C VAL A 186 -21.05 0.65 -9.04
N ASP A 187 -20.69 1.91 -9.16
CA ASP A 187 -20.25 2.47 -10.45
C ASP A 187 -18.94 1.86 -10.92
N TYR A 188 -18.01 1.57 -9.97
CA TYR A 188 -16.72 0.95 -10.29
C TYR A 188 -16.90 -0.47 -10.86
N LEU A 189 -17.81 -1.25 -10.30
CA LEU A 189 -18.17 -2.57 -10.83
C LEU A 189 -18.84 -2.47 -12.21
N GLN A 190 -19.67 -1.45 -12.44
CA GLN A 190 -20.26 -1.21 -13.77
C GLN A 190 -19.22 -0.83 -14.82
N ASP A 191 -18.15 -0.14 -14.43
CA ASP A 191 -17.00 0.14 -15.28
C ASP A 191 -16.10 -1.09 -15.53
N GLY A 192 -16.42 -2.26 -14.94
CA GLY A 192 -15.65 -3.50 -15.04
C GLY A 192 -14.47 -3.56 -14.08
N GLY A 193 -14.45 -2.72 -13.07
CA GLY A 193 -13.41 -2.69 -12.03
C GLY A 193 -13.43 -3.92 -11.13
N ARG A 194 -12.32 -4.17 -10.46
CA ARG A 194 -12.13 -5.26 -9.52
C ARG A 194 -11.68 -4.71 -8.17
N PHE A 195 -12.23 -5.23 -7.10
CA PHE A 195 -11.81 -4.85 -5.75
C PHE A 195 -11.54 -6.09 -4.87
N ALA A 196 -10.85 -5.86 -3.77
CA ALA A 196 -10.64 -6.78 -2.67
C ALA A 196 -10.91 -6.04 -1.36
N VAL A 197 -11.11 -6.76 -0.28
CA VAL A 197 -11.31 -6.19 1.05
C VAL A 197 -10.19 -6.60 2.01
N GLY A 198 -9.86 -5.73 2.96
CA GLY A 198 -8.88 -5.98 3.99
C GLY A 198 -9.22 -5.26 5.29
N SER A 199 -8.64 -5.72 6.41
CA SER A 199 -8.92 -5.18 7.76
C SER A 199 -8.07 -3.96 8.12
N ASP A 200 -7.07 -3.64 7.31
CA ASP A 200 -6.17 -2.48 7.47
C ASP A 200 -5.72 -2.23 8.93
N SER A 201 -6.32 -1.26 9.62
CA SER A 201 -5.91 -0.81 10.95
C SER A 201 -6.16 -1.83 12.09
N ASN A 202 -6.71 -3.01 11.79
CA ASN A 202 -7.02 -4.05 12.76
C ASN A 202 -7.98 -3.62 13.90
N VAL A 203 -8.84 -2.63 13.64
CA VAL A 203 -9.90 -2.23 14.58
C VAL A 203 -10.85 -3.39 14.83
N LEU A 204 -11.21 -4.10 13.75
CA LEU A 204 -11.96 -5.35 13.80
C LEU A 204 -11.45 -6.28 12.70
N ILE A 205 -10.88 -7.44 13.09
CA ILE A 205 -10.36 -8.43 12.14
C ILE A 205 -11.42 -9.47 11.86
N ASN A 206 -12.32 -9.18 10.93
CA ASN A 206 -13.43 -10.08 10.58
C ASN A 206 -13.86 -9.87 9.12
N ALA A 207 -13.51 -10.80 8.25
CA ALA A 207 -13.85 -10.72 6.82
C ALA A 207 -15.35 -10.59 6.54
N ALA A 208 -16.21 -11.21 7.35
CA ALA A 208 -17.66 -11.11 7.17
C ALA A 208 -18.20 -9.72 7.53
N GLU A 209 -17.59 -9.06 8.52
CA GLU A 209 -17.97 -7.69 8.89
C GLU A 209 -17.46 -6.67 7.86
N GLU A 210 -16.25 -6.87 7.27
CA GLU A 210 -15.79 -6.04 6.16
C GLU A 210 -16.73 -6.11 4.96
N LEU A 211 -17.18 -7.32 4.59
CA LEU A 211 -18.13 -7.50 3.49
C LEU A 211 -19.51 -6.93 3.80
N ARG A 212 -19.95 -7.00 5.07
CA ARG A 212 -21.22 -6.38 5.49
C ARG A 212 -21.15 -4.86 5.41
N ALA A 213 -20.06 -4.26 5.93
CA ALA A 213 -19.87 -2.82 5.90
C ALA A 213 -19.75 -2.27 4.47
N LEU A 214 -19.37 -3.11 3.51
CA LEU A 214 -19.32 -2.75 2.10
C LEU A 214 -20.71 -2.69 1.45
N GLU A 215 -21.68 -3.47 1.96
CA GLU A 215 -23.06 -3.51 1.43
C GLU A 215 -23.99 -2.46 2.06
N ASP A 216 -23.72 -2.01 3.29
CA ASP A 216 -24.53 -1.06 4.05
C ASP A 216 -24.27 0.40 3.61
#